data_4890d759bf433f132dde92de1cef6bd2
#
_entry.id   4890d759bf433f132dde92de1cef6bd2
#
_cell.length_a   1.000
_cell.length_b   1.000
_cell.length_c   1.000
_cell.angle_alpha   90.00
_cell.angle_beta   90.00
_cell.angle_gamma   90.00
#
_symmetry.space_group_name_H-M   'P 1'
#
loop_
_entity.id
_entity.type
_entity.pdbx_description
1 polymer ?
#
loop_
_entity_poly.entity_id
_entity_poly.type
_entity_poly.pdbx_seq_one_letter_code
_entity_poly.pdbx_strand_id
1 'polypeptide(L)'
;MKLSRIAVLGGGPGGLYAARLLKRSHPDAEVTVYEQGSPDTTFGFGVGLASRTQRNLREADPASLDAIVAVSHPHEMSMRVGDDVARLSHGELLAIARTTLLEVLQDHATAAGVRLEFGARRSVADVDADLIVAADGVNSATRTDLADDLGPAISTGEGLYLWCGTDFALPSAIFTPVTTEHGTFVAHAYPYASDRSTFLIETDETTWRRAGFDLSTEATPMTDSDEAALAYLQGAFADTLGGHRLIGNRTRWLRFRTVTCNRWHTGNVVLLGDAAHTAHYSIGSGTKLAMEDAIELDRAVRDATTLDEALSAYESARRPNVEYLQSIAIRSEQWWESFPRRVDMPVDQLMIAYMTRAGKVGLDRFASAAPAVARRGLAAYAGVDVGPVPAGGLSTWVVEQPLSHGSWSFPTRLAPAELLAEPGATRLEVDIDSAWGEAAGPLLAAATGSSAVWLTGRGDRDAVLTRLDLGERLRQETDALIVVEAPTSSYDDLVAGLVSLRTDLVSVSDGAVPDGVPEVGRGAGAGRTILRL
;
A
#
# COMPACT_ATOMS: atom_id res chain seq x y z
N MET A 1 5.19 -33.11 -16.59
CA MET A 1 3.78 -33.55 -16.86
C MET A 1 3.39 -33.09 -18.26
N LYS A 2 2.43 -33.77 -18.95
CA LYS A 2 1.98 -33.37 -20.29
C LYS A 2 0.59 -32.70 -20.15
N LEU A 3 0.50 -31.44 -20.55
CA LEU A 3 -0.75 -30.69 -20.68
C LEU A 3 -1.06 -30.55 -22.16
N SER A 4 -2.27 -30.89 -22.58
CA SER A 4 -2.74 -30.79 -23.95
C SER A 4 -3.61 -29.56 -24.18
N ARG A 5 -4.42 -29.18 -23.17
CA ARG A 5 -5.33 -28.05 -23.22
C ARG A 5 -5.22 -27.23 -21.93
N ILE A 6 -5.01 -25.94 -22.10
CA ILE A 6 -4.95 -24.97 -21.00
C ILE A 6 -5.98 -23.88 -21.30
N ALA A 7 -6.91 -23.65 -20.38
CA ALA A 7 -7.89 -22.58 -20.46
C ALA A 7 -7.55 -21.49 -19.43
N VAL A 8 -7.59 -20.22 -19.86
CA VAL A 8 -7.42 -19.06 -19.00
C VAL A 8 -8.70 -18.25 -19.01
N LEU A 9 -9.33 -18.09 -17.85
CA LEU A 9 -10.56 -17.33 -17.69
C LEU A 9 -10.19 -15.92 -17.22
N GLY A 10 -10.32 -14.94 -18.11
CA GLY A 10 -9.96 -13.53 -17.91
C GLY A 10 -8.72 -13.11 -18.69
N GLY A 11 -8.89 -12.08 -19.53
CA GLY A 11 -7.86 -11.45 -20.38
C GLY A 11 -7.18 -10.25 -19.74
N GLY A 12 -7.14 -10.16 -18.40
CA GLY A 12 -6.36 -9.16 -17.68
C GLY A 12 -4.86 -9.41 -17.75
N PRO A 13 -4.01 -8.49 -17.22
CA PRO A 13 -2.55 -8.62 -17.32
C PRO A 13 -2.00 -9.95 -16.78
N GLY A 14 -2.53 -10.45 -15.67
CA GLY A 14 -2.12 -11.74 -15.10
C GLY A 14 -2.49 -12.91 -15.99
N GLY A 15 -3.73 -12.97 -16.52
CA GLY A 15 -4.20 -14.04 -17.37
C GLY A 15 -3.47 -14.11 -18.71
N LEU A 16 -3.30 -12.97 -19.40
CA LEU A 16 -2.52 -12.89 -20.64
C LEU A 16 -1.07 -13.30 -20.43
N TYR A 17 -0.46 -12.85 -19.34
CA TYR A 17 0.93 -13.18 -19.05
C TYR A 17 1.10 -14.66 -18.69
N ALA A 18 0.19 -15.24 -17.90
CA ALA A 18 0.17 -16.68 -17.61
C ALA A 18 -0.01 -17.52 -18.89
N ALA A 19 -0.97 -17.15 -19.73
CA ALA A 19 -1.20 -17.83 -21.00
C ALA A 19 0.06 -17.85 -21.90
N ARG A 20 0.75 -16.70 -22.00
CA ARG A 20 1.98 -16.57 -22.74
C ARG A 20 3.11 -17.46 -22.19
N LEU A 21 3.35 -17.41 -20.89
CA LEU A 21 4.42 -18.20 -20.26
C LEU A 21 4.15 -19.70 -20.38
N LEU A 22 2.92 -20.13 -20.05
CA LEU A 22 2.49 -21.53 -20.18
C LEU A 22 2.56 -22.03 -21.63
N LYS A 23 2.21 -21.21 -22.62
CA LYS A 23 2.35 -21.58 -24.03
C LYS A 23 3.80 -21.76 -24.46
N ARG A 24 4.69 -20.91 -23.96
CA ARG A 24 6.14 -21.02 -24.25
C ARG A 24 6.78 -22.25 -23.61
N SER A 25 6.36 -22.61 -22.41
CA SER A 25 6.86 -23.80 -21.71
C SER A 25 6.21 -25.10 -22.17
N HIS A 26 4.99 -25.02 -22.73
CA HIS A 26 4.22 -26.15 -23.28
C HIS A 26 3.81 -25.86 -24.73
N PRO A 27 4.76 -25.86 -25.68
CA PRO A 27 4.51 -25.43 -27.07
C PRO A 27 3.47 -26.29 -27.81
N ASP A 28 3.31 -27.54 -27.41
CA ASP A 28 2.34 -28.47 -28.01
C ASP A 28 0.92 -28.33 -27.42
N ALA A 29 0.77 -27.64 -26.28
CA ALA A 29 -0.55 -27.43 -25.65
C ALA A 29 -1.37 -26.40 -26.43
N GLU A 30 -2.66 -26.64 -26.56
CA GLU A 30 -3.63 -25.61 -26.94
C GLU A 30 -3.89 -24.72 -25.75
N VAL A 31 -3.55 -23.41 -25.85
CA VAL A 31 -3.78 -22.42 -24.80
C VAL A 31 -4.77 -21.38 -25.29
N THR A 32 -5.90 -21.27 -24.61
CA THR A 32 -6.97 -20.33 -24.96
C THR A 32 -7.30 -19.41 -23.79
N VAL A 33 -7.31 -18.10 -24.03
CA VAL A 33 -7.80 -17.08 -23.10
C VAL A 33 -9.21 -16.70 -23.48
N TYR A 34 -10.12 -16.74 -22.51
CA TYR A 34 -11.51 -16.30 -22.64
C TYR A 34 -11.71 -14.98 -21.89
N GLU A 35 -12.07 -13.92 -22.61
CA GLU A 35 -12.30 -12.58 -22.04
C GLU A 35 -13.73 -12.12 -22.36
N GLN A 36 -14.47 -11.70 -21.33
CA GLN A 36 -15.86 -11.23 -21.49
C GLN A 36 -15.97 -9.88 -22.20
N GLY A 37 -14.93 -9.03 -22.07
CA GLY A 37 -14.86 -7.71 -22.70
C GLY A 37 -14.38 -7.76 -24.15
N SER A 38 -14.35 -6.60 -24.81
CA SER A 38 -13.66 -6.41 -26.08
C SER A 38 -12.16 -6.15 -25.86
N PRO A 39 -11.31 -6.33 -26.87
CA PRO A 39 -9.85 -6.11 -26.74
C PRO A 39 -9.48 -4.75 -26.17
N ASP A 40 -10.22 -3.72 -26.52
CA ASP A 40 -9.92 -2.31 -26.21
C ASP A 40 -10.57 -1.83 -24.90
N THR A 41 -11.35 -2.69 -24.23
CA THR A 41 -12.11 -2.29 -23.04
C THR A 41 -11.35 -2.61 -21.77
N THR A 42 -11.00 -1.59 -20.99
CA THR A 42 -10.45 -1.77 -19.66
C THR A 42 -11.00 -0.73 -18.68
N PHE A 43 -10.93 -1.04 -17.39
CA PHE A 43 -11.24 -0.12 -16.32
C PHE A 43 -9.96 0.59 -15.84
N GLY A 44 -10.08 1.86 -15.42
CA GLY A 44 -8.97 2.66 -14.91
C GLY A 44 -8.13 3.28 -16.03
N PHE A 45 -6.95 3.74 -15.69
CA PHE A 45 -6.10 4.59 -16.54
C PHE A 45 -4.68 4.05 -16.65
N GLY A 46 -3.75 4.44 -15.78
CA GLY A 46 -2.38 3.98 -15.79
C GLY A 46 -2.09 2.87 -14.78
N VAL A 47 -1.00 2.16 -15.02
CA VAL A 47 -0.43 1.12 -14.14
C VAL A 47 1.02 1.45 -13.86
N GLY A 48 1.42 1.45 -12.58
CA GLY A 48 2.81 1.64 -12.17
C GLY A 48 3.62 0.35 -12.19
N LEU A 49 4.88 0.43 -12.65
CA LEU A 49 5.84 -0.67 -12.70
C LEU A 49 7.10 -0.31 -11.91
N ALA A 50 7.22 -0.83 -10.70
CA ALA A 50 8.41 -0.63 -9.86
C ALA A 50 9.59 -1.49 -10.33
N SER A 51 10.81 -1.06 -10.01
CA SER A 51 12.08 -1.69 -10.43
C SER A 51 12.19 -3.18 -10.06
N ARG A 52 11.68 -3.61 -8.90
CA ARG A 52 11.68 -5.03 -8.52
C ARG A 52 10.84 -5.88 -9.47
N THR A 53 9.66 -5.40 -9.85
CA THR A 53 8.80 -6.07 -10.82
C THR A 53 9.47 -6.18 -12.18
N GLN A 54 10.09 -5.09 -12.64
CA GLN A 54 10.84 -5.11 -13.90
C GLN A 54 11.94 -6.19 -13.88
N ARG A 55 12.66 -6.39 -12.76
CA ARG A 55 13.65 -7.47 -12.64
C ARG A 55 13.03 -8.86 -12.75
N ASN A 56 11.93 -9.13 -12.04
CA ASN A 56 11.25 -10.43 -12.10
C ASN A 56 10.73 -10.73 -13.52
N LEU A 57 10.17 -9.73 -14.20
CA LEU A 57 9.73 -9.87 -15.59
C LEU A 57 10.92 -10.07 -16.55
N ARG A 58 12.06 -9.40 -16.29
CA ARG A 58 13.29 -9.57 -17.07
C ARG A 58 13.81 -11.00 -17.06
N GLU A 59 13.75 -11.64 -15.90
CA GLU A 59 14.18 -13.03 -15.73
C GLU A 59 13.24 -14.02 -16.42
N ALA A 60 11.93 -13.77 -16.38
CA ALA A 60 10.91 -14.67 -16.93
C ALA A 60 10.72 -14.51 -18.45
N ASP A 61 10.60 -13.26 -18.92
CA ASP A 61 10.31 -12.93 -20.32
C ASP A 61 10.89 -11.56 -20.71
N PRO A 62 12.18 -11.49 -21.05
CA PRO A 62 12.83 -10.24 -21.45
C PRO A 62 12.12 -9.51 -22.59
N ALA A 63 11.60 -10.26 -23.56
CA ALA A 63 10.99 -9.69 -24.76
C ALA A 63 9.71 -8.89 -24.46
N SER A 64 8.83 -9.42 -23.59
CA SER A 64 7.63 -8.69 -23.20
C SER A 64 7.96 -7.47 -22.32
N LEU A 65 8.96 -7.61 -21.42
CA LEU A 65 9.39 -6.46 -20.62
C LEU A 65 9.98 -5.36 -21.50
N ASP A 66 10.83 -5.67 -22.47
CA ASP A 66 11.40 -4.67 -23.36
C ASP A 66 10.32 -3.90 -24.13
N ALA A 67 9.28 -4.61 -24.61
CA ALA A 67 8.14 -4.00 -25.26
C ALA A 67 7.34 -3.09 -24.29
N ILE A 68 7.10 -3.54 -23.05
CA ILE A 68 6.41 -2.75 -22.01
C ILE A 68 7.21 -1.48 -21.69
N VAL A 69 8.53 -1.60 -21.46
CA VAL A 69 9.39 -0.46 -21.12
C VAL A 69 9.45 0.56 -22.25
N ALA A 70 9.50 0.10 -23.51
CA ALA A 70 9.57 0.96 -24.68
C ALA A 70 8.37 1.93 -24.82
N VAL A 71 7.21 1.57 -24.27
CA VAL A 71 5.98 2.37 -24.32
C VAL A 71 5.56 2.93 -22.94
N SER A 72 6.40 2.73 -21.93
CA SER A 72 6.16 3.25 -20.57
C SER A 72 6.68 4.67 -20.42
N HIS A 73 6.06 5.42 -19.51
CA HIS A 73 6.43 6.79 -19.16
C HIS A 73 7.18 6.82 -17.82
N PRO A 74 8.45 7.28 -17.78
CA PRO A 74 9.21 7.44 -16.54
C PRO A 74 8.71 8.64 -15.76
N HIS A 75 8.70 8.53 -14.43
CA HIS A 75 8.33 9.63 -13.55
C HIS A 75 9.03 9.57 -12.19
N GLU A 76 9.13 10.72 -11.53
CA GLU A 76 9.53 10.86 -10.13
C GLU A 76 8.30 10.82 -9.22
N MET A 77 8.53 10.83 -7.91
CA MET A 77 7.48 10.91 -6.89
C MET A 77 7.59 12.22 -6.13
N SER A 78 6.47 12.85 -5.83
CA SER A 78 6.41 14.01 -4.96
C SER A 78 5.22 13.96 -4.00
N MET A 79 5.30 14.74 -2.91
CA MET A 79 4.20 15.04 -2.00
C MET A 79 4.09 16.56 -1.91
N ARG A 80 2.88 17.08 -2.03
CA ARG A 80 2.60 18.51 -1.98
C ARG A 80 1.54 18.77 -0.93
N VAL A 81 1.81 19.72 -0.03
CA VAL A 81 0.82 20.23 0.94
C VAL A 81 0.83 21.75 0.85
N GLY A 82 -0.25 22.34 0.38
CA GLY A 82 -0.27 23.76 0.01
C GLY A 82 0.78 24.06 -1.06
N ASP A 83 1.69 25.00 -0.77
CA ASP A 83 2.78 25.40 -1.67
C ASP A 83 4.07 24.59 -1.46
N ASP A 84 4.17 23.83 -0.36
CA ASP A 84 5.35 23.06 -0.02
C ASP A 84 5.39 21.73 -0.76
N VAL A 85 6.58 21.36 -1.26
CA VAL A 85 6.79 20.13 -2.05
C VAL A 85 8.03 19.37 -1.60
N ALA A 86 7.83 18.11 -1.23
CA ALA A 86 8.90 17.11 -1.08
C ALA A 86 9.00 16.26 -2.35
N ARG A 87 10.20 16.14 -2.94
CA ARG A 87 10.45 15.37 -4.17
C ARG A 87 11.45 14.26 -3.94
N LEU A 88 11.15 13.08 -4.46
CA LEU A 88 12.02 11.91 -4.48
C LEU A 88 12.49 11.67 -5.92
N SER A 89 13.77 11.93 -6.18
CA SER A 89 14.38 11.72 -7.50
C SER A 89 14.84 10.26 -7.64
N HIS A 90 13.91 9.32 -7.80
CA HIS A 90 14.23 7.92 -8.04
C HIS A 90 13.88 7.56 -9.48
N GLY A 91 14.88 7.45 -10.33
CA GLY A 91 14.77 7.29 -11.77
C GLY A 91 14.21 5.96 -12.30
N GLU A 92 13.52 5.14 -11.48
CA GLU A 92 13.10 3.80 -11.90
C GLU A 92 11.58 3.55 -11.80
N LEU A 93 10.80 4.60 -11.56
CA LEU A 93 9.35 4.47 -11.61
C LEU A 93 8.87 4.64 -13.04
N LEU A 94 8.19 3.62 -13.55
CA LEU A 94 7.54 3.63 -14.84
C LEU A 94 6.04 3.52 -14.65
N ALA A 95 5.28 4.16 -15.53
CA ALA A 95 3.86 3.94 -15.67
C ALA A 95 3.50 3.73 -17.13
N ILE A 96 2.45 2.97 -17.39
CA ILE A 96 1.96 2.64 -18.72
C ILE A 96 0.44 2.75 -18.72
N ALA A 97 -0.14 3.20 -19.84
CA ALA A 97 -1.59 3.12 -20.02
C ALA A 97 -2.04 1.66 -19.90
N ARG A 98 -3.14 1.43 -19.17
CA ARG A 98 -3.63 0.06 -18.97
C ARG A 98 -4.06 -0.60 -20.29
N THR A 99 -4.63 0.16 -21.21
CA THR A 99 -4.94 -0.30 -22.58
C THR A 99 -3.67 -0.74 -23.31
N THR A 100 -2.63 0.10 -23.33
CA THR A 100 -1.35 -0.20 -23.99
C THR A 100 -0.66 -1.42 -23.37
N LEU A 101 -0.72 -1.59 -22.04
CA LEU A 101 -0.21 -2.80 -21.40
C LEU A 101 -0.94 -4.05 -21.89
N LEU A 102 -2.27 -3.99 -21.99
CA LEU A 102 -3.06 -5.12 -22.50
C LEU A 102 -2.74 -5.41 -23.97
N GLU A 103 -2.63 -4.40 -24.83
CA GLU A 103 -2.23 -4.53 -26.23
C GLU A 103 -0.89 -5.25 -26.36
N VAL A 104 0.14 -4.79 -25.64
CA VAL A 104 1.47 -5.44 -25.64
C VAL A 104 1.37 -6.90 -25.20
N LEU A 105 0.61 -7.20 -24.14
CA LEU A 105 0.47 -8.56 -23.62
C LEU A 105 -0.34 -9.45 -24.58
N GLN A 106 -1.38 -8.93 -25.24
CA GLN A 106 -2.18 -9.64 -26.25
C GLN A 106 -1.32 -9.99 -27.46
N ASP A 107 -0.53 -9.06 -27.98
CA ASP A 107 0.38 -9.26 -29.10
C ASP A 107 1.41 -10.34 -28.79
N HIS A 108 2.03 -10.25 -27.60
CA HIS A 108 3.01 -11.23 -27.16
C HIS A 108 2.41 -12.62 -26.87
N ALA A 109 1.19 -12.71 -26.36
CA ALA A 109 0.48 -13.96 -26.18
C ALA A 109 0.12 -14.59 -27.54
N THR A 110 -0.42 -13.81 -28.46
CA THR A 110 -0.76 -14.24 -29.82
C THR A 110 0.49 -14.71 -30.59
N ALA A 111 1.58 -13.95 -30.51
CA ALA A 111 2.85 -14.33 -31.14
C ALA A 111 3.45 -15.63 -30.57
N ALA A 112 3.12 -15.99 -29.32
CA ALA A 112 3.49 -17.28 -28.75
C ALA A 112 2.58 -18.44 -29.23
N GLY A 113 1.44 -18.16 -29.88
CA GLY A 113 0.46 -19.13 -30.33
C GLY A 113 -0.71 -19.35 -29.35
N VAL A 114 -0.97 -18.39 -28.46
CA VAL A 114 -2.17 -18.36 -27.60
C VAL A 114 -3.36 -17.92 -28.44
N ARG A 115 -4.50 -18.60 -28.28
CA ARG A 115 -5.78 -18.20 -28.85
C ARG A 115 -6.49 -17.22 -27.89
N LEU A 116 -6.93 -16.06 -28.40
CA LEU A 116 -7.68 -15.06 -27.62
C LEU A 116 -9.14 -15.05 -28.10
N GLU A 117 -10.08 -15.31 -27.21
CA GLU A 117 -11.52 -15.26 -27.44
C GLU A 117 -12.15 -14.11 -26.63
N PHE A 118 -12.45 -13.00 -27.30
CA PHE A 118 -13.11 -11.83 -26.72
C PHE A 118 -14.65 -11.93 -26.83
N GLY A 119 -15.37 -11.20 -25.97
CA GLY A 119 -16.81 -11.29 -25.86
C GLY A 119 -17.31 -12.65 -25.35
N ALA A 120 -16.42 -13.43 -24.78
CA ALA A 120 -16.63 -14.82 -24.40
C ALA A 120 -16.52 -14.97 -22.86
N ARG A 121 -17.64 -14.82 -22.16
CA ARG A 121 -17.71 -15.17 -20.75
C ARG A 121 -17.84 -16.69 -20.62
N ARG A 122 -16.90 -17.33 -19.91
CA ARG A 122 -16.90 -18.77 -19.63
C ARG A 122 -16.77 -19.03 -18.14
N SER A 123 -17.43 -20.07 -17.66
CA SER A 123 -17.24 -20.66 -16.34
C SER A 123 -16.33 -21.91 -16.44
N VAL A 124 -15.93 -22.45 -15.31
CA VAL A 124 -15.17 -23.72 -15.25
C VAL A 124 -15.94 -24.86 -15.94
N ALA A 125 -17.26 -24.89 -15.83
CA ALA A 125 -18.10 -25.92 -16.44
C ALA A 125 -18.22 -25.81 -17.97
N ASP A 126 -17.89 -24.64 -18.54
CA ASP A 126 -17.99 -24.39 -19.99
C ASP A 126 -16.74 -24.78 -20.76
N VAL A 127 -15.65 -25.17 -20.07
CA VAL A 127 -14.36 -25.45 -20.68
C VAL A 127 -13.87 -26.85 -20.31
N ASP A 128 -13.34 -27.58 -21.30
CA ASP A 128 -12.73 -28.87 -21.11
C ASP A 128 -11.21 -28.72 -21.31
N ALA A 129 -10.46 -28.65 -20.21
CA ALA A 129 -9.02 -28.41 -20.21
C ALA A 129 -8.32 -29.22 -19.11
N ASP A 130 -7.03 -29.53 -19.33
CA ASP A 130 -6.19 -30.21 -18.34
C ASP A 130 -5.84 -29.26 -17.17
N LEU A 131 -5.71 -27.96 -17.45
CA LEU A 131 -5.47 -26.90 -16.50
C LEU A 131 -6.38 -25.69 -16.80
N ILE A 132 -7.08 -25.19 -15.80
CA ILE A 132 -7.91 -23.99 -15.85
C ILE A 132 -7.29 -22.92 -14.93
N VAL A 133 -6.84 -21.82 -15.52
CA VAL A 133 -6.33 -20.66 -14.78
C VAL A 133 -7.43 -19.62 -14.67
N ALA A 134 -7.97 -19.44 -13.48
CA ALA A 134 -8.98 -18.44 -13.19
C ALA A 134 -8.32 -17.11 -12.83
N ALA A 135 -8.24 -16.21 -13.81
CA ALA A 135 -7.73 -14.85 -13.73
C ALA A 135 -8.85 -13.81 -13.94
N ASP A 136 -10.08 -14.16 -13.51
CA ASP A 136 -11.33 -13.45 -13.74
C ASP A 136 -11.58 -12.28 -12.77
N GLY A 137 -10.54 -11.86 -12.06
CA GLY A 137 -10.45 -10.58 -11.34
C GLY A 137 -11.17 -10.54 -10.00
N VAL A 138 -11.27 -9.34 -9.43
CA VAL A 138 -11.81 -9.11 -8.08
C VAL A 138 -13.25 -9.61 -7.90
N ASN A 139 -14.04 -9.63 -8.96
CA ASN A 139 -15.42 -10.16 -8.99
C ASN A 139 -15.47 -11.61 -9.48
N SER A 140 -14.45 -12.40 -9.29
CA SER A 140 -14.31 -13.76 -9.79
C SER A 140 -15.56 -14.61 -9.55
N ALA A 141 -16.16 -15.06 -10.66
CA ALA A 141 -17.25 -16.02 -10.65
C ALA A 141 -16.70 -17.40 -10.25
N THR A 142 -15.51 -17.77 -10.75
CA THR A 142 -14.85 -19.02 -10.41
C THR A 142 -14.63 -19.17 -8.91
N ARG A 143 -14.12 -18.12 -8.24
CA ARG A 143 -13.95 -18.10 -6.79
C ARG A 143 -15.29 -18.29 -6.06
N THR A 144 -16.36 -17.65 -6.58
CA THR A 144 -17.70 -17.77 -5.98
C THR A 144 -18.28 -19.14 -6.17
N ASP A 145 -18.18 -19.72 -7.36
CA ASP A 145 -18.72 -21.04 -7.70
C ASP A 145 -18.01 -22.18 -6.94
N LEU A 146 -16.74 -21.98 -6.58
CA LEU A 146 -15.90 -22.93 -5.85
C LEU A 146 -15.62 -22.49 -4.41
N ALA A 147 -16.51 -21.69 -3.81
CA ALA A 147 -16.30 -21.08 -2.50
C ALA A 147 -16.11 -22.11 -1.37
N ASP A 148 -16.82 -23.24 -1.41
CA ASP A 148 -16.71 -24.30 -0.40
C ASP A 148 -15.31 -24.93 -0.35
N ASP A 149 -14.62 -25.03 -1.49
CA ASP A 149 -13.27 -25.58 -1.60
C ASP A 149 -12.19 -24.54 -1.32
N LEU A 150 -12.39 -23.30 -1.79
CA LEU A 150 -11.38 -22.22 -1.79
C LEU A 150 -11.41 -21.38 -0.52
N GLY A 151 -12.54 -21.34 0.21
CA GLY A 151 -12.71 -20.60 1.46
C GLY A 151 -12.40 -19.11 1.32
N PRO A 152 -13.07 -18.35 0.41
CA PRO A 152 -12.81 -16.93 0.23
C PRO A 152 -13.29 -16.12 1.42
N ALA A 153 -12.53 -15.08 1.76
CA ALA A 153 -12.94 -14.01 2.67
C ALA A 153 -12.74 -12.66 2.00
N ILE A 154 -13.69 -11.75 2.20
CA ILE A 154 -13.66 -10.41 1.63
C ILE A 154 -13.89 -9.41 2.75
N SER A 155 -12.92 -8.53 2.98
CA SER A 155 -13.07 -7.35 3.83
C SER A 155 -13.15 -6.09 2.98
N THR A 156 -13.80 -5.05 3.51
CA THR A 156 -13.97 -3.77 2.80
C THR A 156 -13.39 -2.66 3.66
N GLY A 157 -12.55 -1.83 3.09
CA GLY A 157 -12.00 -0.63 3.73
C GLY A 157 -13.06 0.42 4.04
N GLU A 158 -12.75 1.34 4.93
CA GLU A 158 -13.65 2.43 5.32
C GLU A 158 -13.56 3.61 4.35
N GLY A 159 -12.39 3.85 3.75
CA GLY A 159 -12.14 4.91 2.81
C GLY A 159 -12.90 4.74 1.49
N LEU A 160 -13.24 5.86 0.88
CA LEU A 160 -13.82 5.89 -0.45
C LEU A 160 -12.80 6.45 -1.45
N TYR A 161 -12.78 5.86 -2.64
CA TYR A 161 -11.94 6.37 -3.72
C TYR A 161 -12.72 6.51 -5.02
N LEU A 162 -12.27 7.48 -5.81
CA LEU A 162 -12.78 7.74 -7.15
C LEU A 162 -11.61 7.71 -8.12
N TRP A 163 -11.65 6.80 -9.11
CA TRP A 163 -10.56 6.61 -10.06
C TRP A 163 -10.85 7.34 -11.35
N CYS A 164 -10.16 8.45 -11.58
CA CYS A 164 -10.26 9.24 -12.80
C CYS A 164 -8.88 9.47 -13.43
N GLY A 165 -8.84 10.13 -14.56
CA GLY A 165 -7.65 10.58 -15.26
C GLY A 165 -7.66 12.06 -15.52
N THR A 166 -6.62 12.54 -16.21
CA THR A 166 -6.52 13.92 -16.69
C THR A 166 -6.14 13.94 -18.17
N ASP A 167 -6.42 15.04 -18.84
CA ASP A 167 -6.06 15.30 -20.24
C ASP A 167 -4.68 15.96 -20.41
N PHE A 168 -3.81 15.82 -19.40
CA PHE A 168 -2.41 16.26 -19.45
C PHE A 168 -1.50 15.34 -18.62
N ALA A 169 -0.20 15.39 -18.90
CA ALA A 169 0.80 14.71 -18.09
C ALA A 169 1.25 15.58 -16.92
N LEU A 170 1.08 15.07 -15.69
CA LEU A 170 1.70 15.68 -14.51
C LEU A 170 3.24 15.64 -14.63
N PRO A 171 3.97 16.62 -14.06
CA PRO A 171 5.42 16.65 -14.11
C PRO A 171 6.08 15.54 -13.26
N SER A 172 5.38 14.98 -12.32
CA SER A 172 5.80 13.85 -11.45
C SER A 172 4.56 13.14 -10.90
N ALA A 173 4.73 11.94 -10.35
CA ALA A 173 3.70 11.42 -9.46
C ALA A 173 3.58 12.35 -8.25
N ILE A 174 2.34 12.60 -7.82
CA ILE A 174 2.06 13.52 -6.73
C ILE A 174 1.00 12.95 -5.78
N PHE A 175 1.26 13.08 -4.47
CA PHE A 175 0.25 12.98 -3.43
C PHE A 175 -0.06 14.38 -2.94
N THR A 176 -1.31 14.80 -3.05
CA THR A 176 -1.69 16.15 -2.65
C THR A 176 -3.09 16.19 -2.02
N PRO A 177 -3.21 16.66 -0.76
CA PRO A 177 -4.49 16.93 -0.14
C PRO A 177 -5.04 18.28 -0.59
N VAL A 178 -6.36 18.36 -0.62
CA VAL A 178 -7.12 19.61 -0.72
C VAL A 178 -8.22 19.59 0.34
N THR A 179 -8.26 20.61 1.19
CA THR A 179 -9.32 20.78 2.20
C THR A 179 -10.37 21.75 1.66
N THR A 180 -11.62 21.32 1.69
CA THR A 180 -12.79 22.08 1.29
C THR A 180 -13.72 22.31 2.48
N GLU A 181 -14.82 23.01 2.30
CA GLU A 181 -15.88 23.15 3.30
C GLU A 181 -16.52 21.82 3.75
N HIS A 182 -16.40 20.77 2.92
CA HIS A 182 -16.95 19.44 3.22
C HIS A 182 -15.96 18.53 3.95
N GLY A 183 -14.64 18.79 3.83
CA GLY A 183 -13.55 18.00 4.41
C GLY A 183 -12.37 17.88 3.46
N THR A 184 -11.52 16.88 3.70
CA THR A 184 -10.27 16.70 2.96
C THR A 184 -10.40 15.61 1.89
N PHE A 185 -9.97 15.93 0.68
CA PHE A 185 -9.77 15.01 -0.44
C PHE A 185 -8.28 14.88 -0.71
N VAL A 186 -7.80 13.68 -1.01
CA VAL A 186 -6.38 13.44 -1.30
C VAL A 186 -6.23 12.84 -2.68
N ALA A 187 -5.46 13.48 -3.55
CA ALA A 187 -5.16 12.95 -4.86
C ALA A 187 -3.88 12.11 -4.85
N HIS A 188 -3.95 10.93 -5.46
CA HIS A 188 -2.85 10.06 -5.83
C HIS A 188 -2.76 10.08 -7.35
N ALA A 189 -1.86 10.88 -7.89
CA ALA A 189 -1.82 11.11 -9.32
C ALA A 189 -0.42 10.85 -9.90
N TYR A 190 -0.35 10.36 -11.13
CA TYR A 190 0.92 10.11 -11.82
C TYR A 190 0.74 10.08 -13.34
N PRO A 191 1.73 10.59 -14.10
CA PRO A 191 1.70 10.53 -15.55
C PRO A 191 1.97 9.10 -16.02
N TYR A 192 1.24 8.65 -17.05
CA TYR A 192 1.46 7.36 -17.69
C TYR A 192 1.65 7.46 -19.22
N ALA A 193 1.49 8.67 -19.74
CA ALA A 193 1.78 9.03 -21.12
C ALA A 193 2.20 10.51 -21.17
N SER A 194 2.62 10.99 -22.33
CA SER A 194 3.08 12.38 -22.50
C SER A 194 1.95 13.42 -22.39
N ASP A 195 0.69 12.98 -22.45
CA ASP A 195 -0.49 13.83 -22.44
C ASP A 195 -1.61 13.34 -21.48
N ARG A 196 -1.30 12.38 -20.61
CA ARG A 196 -2.29 11.75 -19.71
C ARG A 196 -1.72 11.40 -18.36
N SER A 197 -2.55 11.52 -17.33
CA SER A 197 -2.25 11.02 -15.99
C SER A 197 -3.41 10.24 -15.40
N THR A 198 -3.11 9.30 -14.52
CA THR A 198 -4.05 8.80 -13.53
C THR A 198 -4.25 9.87 -12.46
N PHE A 199 -5.48 10.04 -11.99
CA PHE A 199 -5.83 10.94 -10.90
C PHE A 199 -6.84 10.25 -10.00
N LEU A 200 -6.36 9.45 -9.06
CA LEU A 200 -7.20 8.78 -8.06
C LEU A 200 -7.39 9.73 -6.88
N ILE A 201 -8.62 9.86 -6.40
CA ILE A 201 -8.96 10.74 -5.27
C ILE A 201 -9.57 9.90 -4.16
N GLU A 202 -9.07 10.08 -2.95
CA GLU A 202 -9.58 9.44 -1.73
C GLU A 202 -10.24 10.44 -0.79
N THR A 203 -11.20 9.97 -0.01
CA THR A 203 -11.79 10.72 1.11
C THR A 203 -12.46 9.78 2.12
N ASP A 204 -12.79 10.30 3.30
CA ASP A 204 -13.60 9.60 4.29
C ASP A 204 -15.11 9.68 4.01
N GLU A 205 -15.89 8.79 4.64
CA GLU A 205 -17.35 8.72 4.43
C GLU A 205 -18.07 10.01 4.86
N THR A 206 -17.59 10.68 5.90
CA THR A 206 -18.22 11.92 6.37
C THR A 206 -18.07 13.04 5.36
N THR A 207 -16.87 13.20 4.82
CA THR A 207 -16.58 14.17 3.75
C THR A 207 -17.36 13.85 2.48
N TRP A 208 -17.40 12.57 2.07
CA TRP A 208 -18.12 12.09 0.92
C TRP A 208 -19.64 12.39 1.00
N ARG A 209 -20.27 12.12 2.16
CA ARG A 209 -21.68 12.43 2.40
C ARG A 209 -21.95 13.93 2.44
N ARG A 210 -21.08 14.72 3.11
CA ARG A 210 -21.23 16.18 3.15
C ARG A 210 -21.15 16.83 1.78
N ALA A 211 -20.33 16.28 0.89
CA ALA A 211 -20.22 16.71 -0.51
C ALA A 211 -21.40 16.24 -1.39
N GLY A 212 -22.33 15.43 -0.86
CA GLY A 212 -23.49 14.92 -1.59
C GLY A 212 -23.16 13.81 -2.58
N PHE A 213 -21.99 13.18 -2.45
CA PHE A 213 -21.54 12.16 -3.38
C PHE A 213 -22.21 10.79 -3.19
N ASP A 214 -22.83 10.55 -2.03
CA ASP A 214 -23.72 9.40 -1.82
C ASP A 214 -24.91 9.45 -2.77
N LEU A 215 -25.54 10.62 -2.92
CA LEU A 215 -26.67 10.83 -3.81
C LEU A 215 -26.26 10.77 -5.30
N SER A 216 -25.15 11.42 -5.68
CA SER A 216 -24.69 11.40 -7.07
C SER A 216 -24.26 10.00 -7.51
N THR A 217 -23.55 9.27 -6.63
CA THR A 217 -23.12 7.89 -6.90
C THR A 217 -24.32 6.94 -7.04
N GLU A 218 -25.36 7.09 -6.20
CA GLU A 218 -26.58 6.27 -6.31
C GLU A 218 -27.33 6.56 -7.61
N ALA A 219 -27.42 7.82 -8.01
CA ALA A 219 -28.09 8.25 -9.23
C ALA A 219 -27.36 7.88 -10.53
N THR A 220 -26.04 7.60 -10.45
CA THR A 220 -25.21 7.31 -11.63
C THR A 220 -25.33 5.84 -12.05
N PRO A 221 -25.70 5.52 -13.31
CA PRO A 221 -25.68 4.15 -13.82
C PRO A 221 -24.30 3.49 -13.74
N MET A 222 -24.26 2.15 -13.63
CA MET A 222 -23.00 1.39 -13.53
C MET A 222 -22.10 1.50 -14.77
N THR A 223 -22.66 1.90 -15.90
CA THR A 223 -21.97 2.10 -17.18
C THR A 223 -21.36 3.49 -17.33
N ASP A 224 -21.78 4.44 -16.48
CA ASP A 224 -21.50 5.87 -16.65
C ASP A 224 -20.51 6.37 -15.59
N SER A 225 -20.01 7.57 -15.76
CA SER A 225 -19.18 8.27 -14.78
C SER A 225 -20.04 9.23 -13.95
N ASP A 226 -19.68 9.39 -12.67
CA ASP A 226 -20.28 10.38 -11.76
C ASP A 226 -19.77 11.79 -12.14
N GLU A 227 -20.44 12.41 -13.12
CA GLU A 227 -20.05 13.71 -13.64
C GLU A 227 -20.19 14.83 -12.59
N ALA A 228 -21.10 14.69 -11.63
CA ALA A 228 -21.25 15.65 -10.54
C ALA A 228 -20.02 15.62 -9.61
N ALA A 229 -19.57 14.43 -9.23
CA ALA A 229 -18.35 14.28 -8.44
C ALA A 229 -17.12 14.78 -9.22
N LEU A 230 -16.99 14.43 -10.51
CA LEU A 230 -15.88 14.90 -11.35
C LEU A 230 -15.84 16.43 -11.46
N ALA A 231 -16.97 17.09 -11.68
CA ALA A 231 -17.04 18.55 -11.78
C ALA A 231 -16.66 19.25 -10.46
N TYR A 232 -17.17 18.74 -9.33
CA TYR A 232 -16.82 19.27 -8.01
C TYR A 232 -15.31 19.12 -7.73
N LEU A 233 -14.77 17.93 -7.94
CA LEU A 233 -13.36 17.63 -7.69
C LEU A 233 -12.43 18.37 -8.63
N GLN A 234 -12.84 18.59 -9.88
CA GLN A 234 -12.10 19.45 -10.80
C GLN A 234 -11.96 20.87 -10.25
N GLY A 235 -13.00 21.41 -9.63
CA GLY A 235 -12.95 22.70 -8.94
C GLY A 235 -12.04 22.66 -7.71
N ALA A 236 -12.18 21.63 -6.88
CA ALA A 236 -11.39 21.48 -5.67
C ALA A 236 -9.87 21.36 -5.96
N PHE A 237 -9.48 20.64 -7.02
CA PHE A 237 -8.09 20.47 -7.44
C PHE A 237 -7.64 21.44 -8.56
N ALA A 238 -8.32 22.57 -8.75
CA ALA A 238 -8.06 23.52 -9.85
C ALA A 238 -6.58 23.93 -9.94
N ASP A 239 -5.93 24.21 -8.81
CA ASP A 239 -4.50 24.58 -8.75
C ASP A 239 -3.57 23.46 -9.23
N THR A 240 -3.90 22.21 -8.89
CA THR A 240 -3.12 21.04 -9.31
C THR A 240 -3.37 20.72 -10.79
N LEU A 241 -4.58 20.93 -11.26
CA LEU A 241 -4.98 20.66 -12.64
C LEU A 241 -4.54 21.77 -13.62
N GLY A 242 -4.29 23.00 -13.16
CA GLY A 242 -3.77 24.08 -14.01
C GLY A 242 -4.67 24.43 -15.20
N GLY A 243 -6.00 24.27 -15.07
CA GLY A 243 -6.97 24.52 -16.14
C GLY A 243 -7.33 23.29 -16.98
N HIS A 244 -6.68 22.15 -16.73
CA HIS A 244 -7.02 20.88 -17.37
C HIS A 244 -8.21 20.18 -16.70
N ARG A 245 -8.72 19.10 -17.33
CA ARG A 245 -9.94 18.44 -16.88
C ARG A 245 -9.67 17.08 -16.25
N LEU A 246 -10.53 16.70 -15.31
CA LEU A 246 -10.70 15.32 -14.89
C LEU A 246 -11.50 14.54 -15.95
N ILE A 247 -11.09 13.31 -16.21
CA ILE A 247 -11.69 12.42 -17.20
C ILE A 247 -12.22 11.19 -16.49
N GLY A 248 -13.49 10.86 -16.70
CA GLY A 248 -14.12 9.63 -16.23
C GLY A 248 -13.94 8.47 -17.20
N ASN A 249 -13.90 7.25 -16.66
CA ASN A 249 -14.01 5.99 -17.41
C ASN A 249 -14.85 5.01 -16.56
N ARG A 250 -16.16 5.16 -16.61
CA ARG A 250 -17.11 4.50 -15.69
C ARG A 250 -16.73 4.77 -14.23
N THR A 251 -16.34 6.01 -13.97
CA THR A 251 -15.76 6.48 -12.71
C THR A 251 -16.86 6.69 -11.68
N ARG A 252 -16.75 5.99 -10.56
CA ARG A 252 -17.69 6.05 -9.43
C ARG A 252 -16.93 5.96 -8.13
N TRP A 253 -17.50 6.44 -7.04
CA TRP A 253 -16.98 6.21 -5.71
C TRP A 253 -17.12 4.74 -5.32
N LEU A 254 -16.03 4.17 -4.86
CA LEU A 254 -15.92 2.77 -4.45
C LEU A 254 -15.19 2.66 -3.12
N ARG A 255 -15.40 1.54 -2.43
CA ARG A 255 -14.56 1.11 -1.31
C ARG A 255 -13.67 -0.01 -1.79
N PHE A 256 -12.44 -0.04 -1.29
CA PHE A 256 -11.52 -1.10 -1.64
C PHE A 256 -11.96 -2.41 -0.97
N ARG A 257 -11.83 -3.51 -1.70
CA ARG A 257 -12.12 -4.85 -1.20
C ARG A 257 -10.84 -5.67 -1.17
N THR A 258 -10.44 -6.09 0.03
CA THR A 258 -9.34 -7.03 0.22
C THR A 258 -9.90 -8.44 0.16
N VAL A 259 -9.46 -9.18 -0.85
CA VAL A 259 -9.82 -10.58 -1.09
C VAL A 259 -8.70 -11.46 -0.57
N THR A 260 -9.06 -12.51 0.17
CA THR A 260 -8.18 -13.62 0.55
C THR A 260 -8.89 -14.94 0.29
N CYS A 261 -8.13 -16.01 0.09
CA CYS A 261 -8.66 -17.37 -0.06
C CYS A 261 -7.83 -18.33 0.78
N ASN A 262 -8.50 -19.27 1.47
CA ASN A 262 -7.82 -20.29 2.26
C ASN A 262 -7.01 -21.25 1.38
N ARG A 263 -7.49 -21.49 0.15
CA ARG A 263 -6.83 -22.28 -0.89
C ARG A 263 -6.92 -21.54 -2.22
N TRP A 264 -5.91 -21.70 -3.06
CA TRP A 264 -5.87 -21.07 -4.37
C TRP A 264 -6.14 -22.04 -5.51
N HIS A 265 -6.31 -23.33 -5.24
CA HIS A 265 -6.61 -24.34 -6.25
C HIS A 265 -7.52 -25.42 -5.70
N THR A 266 -8.25 -26.06 -6.61
CA THR A 266 -9.04 -27.28 -6.39
C THR A 266 -9.13 -28.07 -7.70
N GLY A 267 -8.84 -29.39 -7.67
CA GLY A 267 -8.79 -30.21 -8.88
C GLY A 267 -7.80 -29.67 -9.91
N ASN A 268 -8.30 -29.35 -11.10
CA ASN A 268 -7.50 -28.76 -12.18
C ASN A 268 -7.67 -27.23 -12.33
N VAL A 269 -8.30 -26.57 -11.36
CA VAL A 269 -8.56 -25.13 -11.36
C VAL A 269 -7.60 -24.43 -10.40
N VAL A 270 -6.98 -23.34 -10.84
CA VAL A 270 -6.12 -22.48 -10.01
C VAL A 270 -6.53 -21.01 -10.14
N LEU A 271 -6.64 -20.31 -9.01
CA LEU A 271 -6.85 -18.85 -8.96
C LEU A 271 -5.54 -18.10 -9.19
N LEU A 272 -5.61 -16.96 -9.88
CA LEU A 272 -4.47 -16.09 -10.17
C LEU A 272 -4.85 -14.61 -10.04
N GLY A 273 -3.97 -13.82 -9.43
CA GLY A 273 -4.15 -12.38 -9.27
C GLY A 273 -5.36 -12.02 -8.42
N ASP A 274 -6.13 -11.01 -8.84
CA ASP A 274 -7.26 -10.49 -8.07
C ASP A 274 -8.40 -11.51 -7.86
N ALA A 275 -8.39 -12.63 -8.61
CA ALA A 275 -9.29 -13.74 -8.33
C ALA A 275 -8.93 -14.46 -7.03
N ALA A 276 -7.64 -14.58 -6.71
CA ALA A 276 -7.13 -15.21 -5.49
C ALA A 276 -6.96 -14.23 -4.33
N HIS A 277 -6.45 -13.02 -4.63
CA HIS A 277 -6.04 -12.04 -3.62
C HIS A 277 -5.98 -10.62 -4.20
N THR A 278 -6.37 -9.64 -3.41
CA THR A 278 -6.20 -8.22 -3.76
C THR A 278 -5.34 -7.53 -2.70
N ALA A 279 -4.64 -6.49 -3.09
CA ALA A 279 -3.90 -5.62 -2.19
C ALA A 279 -4.21 -4.16 -2.51
N HIS A 280 -4.42 -3.34 -1.49
CA HIS A 280 -4.81 -1.94 -1.65
C HIS A 280 -3.88 -1.19 -2.61
N TYR A 281 -4.45 -0.36 -3.48
CA TYR A 281 -3.72 0.32 -4.57
C TYR A 281 -2.64 1.29 -4.07
N SER A 282 -2.71 1.75 -2.83
CA SER A 282 -1.72 2.69 -2.24
C SER A 282 -0.29 2.17 -2.18
N ILE A 283 -0.07 0.87 -2.42
CA ILE A 283 1.27 0.27 -2.55
C ILE A 283 1.64 -0.09 -4.00
N GLY A 284 0.74 0.19 -4.97
CA GLY A 284 0.99 -0.02 -6.40
C GLY A 284 1.28 -1.47 -6.79
N SER A 285 0.52 -2.46 -6.26
CA SER A 285 0.91 -3.88 -6.34
C SER A 285 0.00 -4.79 -7.15
N GLY A 286 -1.26 -4.46 -7.44
CA GLY A 286 -2.23 -5.40 -8.00
C GLY A 286 -1.76 -6.08 -9.30
N THR A 287 -1.50 -5.31 -10.35
CA THR A 287 -1.01 -5.85 -11.64
C THR A 287 0.31 -6.59 -11.48
N LYS A 288 1.22 -6.06 -10.66
CA LYS A 288 2.50 -6.69 -10.35
C LYS A 288 2.32 -8.07 -9.72
N LEU A 289 1.45 -8.20 -8.71
CA LEU A 289 1.19 -9.47 -8.03
C LEU A 289 0.66 -10.50 -9.01
N ALA A 290 -0.31 -10.12 -9.86
CA ALA A 290 -0.88 -11.02 -10.86
C ALA A 290 0.15 -11.50 -11.90
N MET A 291 1.08 -10.64 -12.33
CA MET A 291 2.15 -11.05 -13.26
C MET A 291 3.21 -11.92 -12.57
N GLU A 292 3.54 -11.66 -11.32
CA GLU A 292 4.45 -12.49 -10.52
C GLU A 292 3.83 -13.87 -10.20
N ASP A 293 2.50 -13.95 -10.03
CA ASP A 293 1.77 -15.22 -9.91
C ASP A 293 1.90 -16.03 -11.18
N ALA A 294 1.76 -15.39 -12.34
CA ALA A 294 1.92 -16.06 -13.63
C ALA A 294 3.32 -16.68 -13.82
N ILE A 295 4.37 -15.96 -13.37
CA ILE A 295 5.75 -16.46 -13.40
C ILE A 295 5.88 -17.72 -12.55
N GLU A 296 5.37 -17.68 -11.33
CA GLU A 296 5.51 -18.80 -10.40
C GLU A 296 4.65 -19.99 -10.80
N LEU A 297 3.44 -19.76 -11.34
CA LEU A 297 2.58 -20.80 -11.86
C LEU A 297 3.27 -21.54 -13.02
N ASP A 298 3.83 -20.81 -13.99
CA ASP A 298 4.59 -21.41 -15.09
C ASP A 298 5.78 -22.24 -14.58
N ARG A 299 6.53 -21.72 -13.61
CA ARG A 299 7.65 -22.43 -12.99
C ARG A 299 7.19 -23.73 -12.33
N ALA A 300 6.16 -23.66 -11.50
CA ALA A 300 5.64 -24.81 -10.78
C ALA A 300 5.11 -25.89 -11.74
N VAL A 301 4.41 -25.50 -12.82
CA VAL A 301 3.90 -26.43 -13.84
C VAL A 301 5.03 -27.10 -14.64
N ARG A 302 6.13 -26.40 -14.91
CA ARG A 302 7.32 -26.98 -15.59
C ARG A 302 8.06 -27.99 -14.72
N ASP A 303 8.21 -27.68 -13.43
CA ASP A 303 9.10 -28.41 -12.53
C ASP A 303 8.42 -29.65 -11.92
N ALA A 304 7.09 -29.67 -11.81
CA ALA A 304 6.33 -30.75 -11.18
C ALA A 304 6.06 -31.93 -12.11
N THR A 305 5.85 -33.11 -11.52
CA THR A 305 5.49 -34.35 -12.23
C THR A 305 4.00 -34.55 -12.39
N THR A 306 3.20 -34.00 -11.45
CA THR A 306 1.72 -34.03 -11.45
C THR A 306 1.16 -32.62 -11.35
N LEU A 307 -0.10 -32.46 -11.76
CA LEU A 307 -0.78 -31.17 -11.67
C LEU A 307 -0.99 -30.74 -10.21
N ASP A 308 -1.39 -31.66 -9.35
CA ASP A 308 -1.61 -31.40 -7.93
C ASP A 308 -0.32 -30.90 -7.23
N GLU A 309 0.83 -31.54 -7.51
CA GLU A 309 2.14 -31.06 -7.06
C GLU A 309 2.44 -29.64 -7.56
N ALA A 310 2.16 -29.36 -8.85
CA ALA A 310 2.38 -28.05 -9.45
C ALA A 310 1.57 -26.95 -8.75
N LEU A 311 0.26 -27.18 -8.59
CA LEU A 311 -0.63 -26.17 -8.01
C LEU A 311 -0.36 -25.96 -6.52
N SER A 312 -0.02 -27.02 -5.78
CA SER A 312 0.41 -26.92 -4.38
C SER A 312 1.74 -26.18 -4.23
N ALA A 313 2.70 -26.41 -5.14
CA ALA A 313 3.99 -25.69 -5.15
C ALA A 313 3.81 -24.20 -5.47
N TYR A 314 2.98 -23.87 -6.47
CA TYR A 314 2.61 -22.50 -6.81
C TYR A 314 2.06 -21.75 -5.60
N GLU A 315 1.03 -22.30 -4.95
CA GLU A 315 0.39 -21.70 -3.78
C GLU A 315 1.39 -21.53 -2.63
N SER A 316 2.16 -22.57 -2.32
CA SER A 316 3.15 -22.55 -1.22
C SER A 316 4.25 -21.50 -1.44
N ALA A 317 4.68 -21.28 -2.68
CA ALA A 317 5.72 -20.32 -3.00
C ALA A 317 5.19 -18.87 -3.01
N ARG A 318 3.95 -18.66 -3.49
CA ARG A 318 3.40 -17.31 -3.65
C ARG A 318 2.71 -16.76 -2.40
N ARG A 319 1.96 -17.60 -1.69
CA ARG A 319 1.13 -17.20 -0.54
C ARG A 319 1.88 -16.35 0.49
N PRO A 320 3.07 -16.73 1.01
CA PRO A 320 3.75 -15.93 2.03
C PRO A 320 4.12 -14.52 1.55
N ASN A 321 4.50 -14.40 0.28
CA ASN A 321 4.84 -13.09 -0.32
C ASN A 321 3.61 -12.21 -0.52
N VAL A 322 2.49 -12.80 -0.89
CA VAL A 322 1.21 -12.09 -1.07
C VAL A 322 0.66 -11.65 0.28
N GLU A 323 0.60 -12.53 1.28
CA GLU A 323 0.15 -12.21 2.65
C GLU A 323 0.99 -11.09 3.27
N TYR A 324 2.31 -11.13 3.09
CA TYR A 324 3.20 -10.04 3.52
C TYR A 324 2.87 -8.71 2.81
N LEU A 325 2.59 -8.73 1.50
CA LEU A 325 2.21 -7.52 0.78
C LEU A 325 0.80 -7.05 1.15
N GLN A 326 -0.13 -7.96 1.43
CA GLN A 326 -1.46 -7.61 1.92
C GLN A 326 -1.39 -6.95 3.31
N SER A 327 -0.57 -7.44 4.23
CA SER A 327 -0.40 -6.82 5.56
C SER A 327 0.14 -5.38 5.44
N ILE A 328 1.15 -5.16 4.58
CA ILE A 328 1.66 -3.83 4.24
C ILE A 328 0.57 -2.95 3.60
N ALA A 329 -0.23 -3.51 2.70
CA ALA A 329 -1.27 -2.80 1.97
C ALA A 329 -2.40 -2.35 2.90
N ILE A 330 -2.85 -3.22 3.81
CA ILE A 330 -3.87 -2.91 4.82
C ILE A 330 -3.40 -1.77 5.74
N ARG A 331 -2.16 -1.85 6.25
CA ARG A 331 -1.59 -0.78 7.08
C ARG A 331 -1.45 0.53 6.30
N SER A 332 -1.09 0.46 5.03
CA SER A 332 -1.04 1.62 4.15
C SER A 332 -2.42 2.20 3.85
N GLU A 333 -3.45 1.37 3.66
CA GLU A 333 -4.86 1.77 3.51
C GLU A 333 -5.31 2.57 4.74
N GLN A 334 -5.16 2.01 5.93
CA GLN A 334 -5.51 2.65 7.21
C GLN A 334 -4.77 3.98 7.42
N TRP A 335 -3.51 4.08 6.99
CA TRP A 335 -2.75 5.33 7.04
C TRP A 335 -3.37 6.41 6.14
N TRP A 336 -3.84 6.03 4.95
CA TRP A 336 -4.52 6.95 4.04
C TRP A 336 -5.92 7.33 4.52
N GLU A 337 -6.69 6.39 5.04
CA GLU A 337 -8.01 6.65 5.64
C GLU A 337 -7.94 7.65 6.80
N SER A 338 -6.85 7.63 7.56
CA SER A 338 -6.58 8.60 8.64
C SER A 338 -5.77 9.83 8.20
N PHE A 339 -5.45 9.97 6.91
CA PHE A 339 -4.59 11.02 6.38
C PHE A 339 -5.03 12.45 6.70
N PRO A 340 -6.32 12.83 6.71
CA PRO A 340 -6.76 14.20 7.03
C PRO A 340 -6.20 14.77 8.35
N ARG A 341 -5.80 13.90 9.28
CA ARG A 341 -5.22 14.29 10.57
C ARG A 341 -3.71 14.63 10.49
N ARG A 342 -3.10 14.54 9.31
CA ARG A 342 -1.65 14.77 9.06
C ARG A 342 -1.35 15.97 8.17
N VAL A 343 -2.36 16.70 7.74
CA VAL A 343 -2.21 17.81 6.78
C VAL A 343 -1.35 18.97 7.31
N ASP A 344 -1.24 19.10 8.64
CA ASP A 344 -0.43 20.14 9.29
C ASP A 344 1.04 19.72 9.50
N MET A 345 1.40 18.47 9.14
CA MET A 345 2.78 18.01 9.26
C MET A 345 3.65 18.64 8.15
N PRO A 346 4.86 19.16 8.46
CA PRO A 346 5.78 19.67 7.45
C PRO A 346 6.00 18.64 6.34
N VAL A 347 5.95 19.06 5.08
CA VAL A 347 5.85 18.15 3.91
C VAL A 347 7.01 17.15 3.82
N ASP A 348 8.24 17.54 4.15
CA ASP A 348 9.39 16.63 4.15
C ASP A 348 9.30 15.59 5.28
N GLN A 349 8.78 15.96 6.45
CA GLN A 349 8.50 15.03 7.55
C GLN A 349 7.33 14.11 7.20
N LEU A 350 6.28 14.64 6.58
CA LEU A 350 5.14 13.86 6.08
C LEU A 350 5.58 12.83 5.02
N MET A 351 6.56 13.18 4.16
CA MET A 351 7.14 12.25 3.21
C MET A 351 7.89 11.10 3.93
N ILE A 352 8.60 11.37 5.03
CA ILE A 352 9.20 10.30 5.86
C ILE A 352 8.09 9.42 6.45
N ALA A 353 7.05 10.02 7.04
CA ALA A 353 5.93 9.30 7.62
C ALA A 353 5.24 8.40 6.57
N TYR A 354 5.00 8.92 5.36
CA TYR A 354 4.47 8.15 4.24
C TYR A 354 5.35 6.96 3.86
N MET A 355 6.67 7.17 3.72
CA MET A 355 7.58 6.12 3.28
C MET A 355 7.78 5.02 4.34
N THR A 356 7.71 5.38 5.63
CA THR A 356 7.91 4.45 6.75
C THR A 356 6.62 3.83 7.30
N ARG A 357 5.42 4.29 6.86
CA ARG A 357 4.10 3.96 7.42
C ARG A 357 3.80 2.50 7.65
N ALA A 358 4.27 1.64 6.74
CA ALA A 358 3.97 0.21 6.76
C ALA A 358 5.21 -0.66 7.09
N GLY A 359 6.26 -0.08 7.65
CA GLY A 359 7.47 -0.80 8.06
C GLY A 359 8.32 -1.37 6.91
N LYS A 360 7.94 -1.16 5.63
CA LYS A 360 8.67 -1.70 4.48
C LYS A 360 9.98 -0.96 4.19
N VAL A 361 10.01 0.32 4.49
CA VAL A 361 11.15 1.21 4.31
C VAL A 361 11.52 1.76 5.68
N GLY A 362 12.74 1.49 6.17
CA GLY A 362 13.27 2.11 7.38
C GLY A 362 13.86 3.49 7.10
N LEU A 363 14.06 4.28 8.17
CA LEU A 363 14.56 5.66 8.09
C LEU A 363 15.91 5.76 7.37
N ASP A 364 16.88 4.93 7.71
CA ASP A 364 18.22 4.95 7.12
C ASP A 364 18.19 4.62 5.62
N ARG A 365 17.36 3.65 5.22
CA ARG A 365 17.16 3.31 3.81
C ARG A 365 16.52 4.48 3.04
N PHE A 366 15.53 5.13 3.64
CA PHE A 366 14.91 6.32 3.07
C PHE A 366 15.92 7.46 2.94
N ALA A 367 16.69 7.74 3.99
CA ALA A 367 17.70 8.79 4.02
C ALA A 367 18.82 8.55 2.99
N SER A 368 19.23 7.29 2.79
CA SER A 368 20.20 6.94 1.75
C SER A 368 19.67 7.20 0.34
N ALA A 369 18.37 6.97 0.13
CA ALA A 369 17.72 7.15 -1.16
C ALA A 369 17.35 8.63 -1.43
N ALA A 370 16.98 9.40 -0.41
CA ALA A 370 16.51 10.79 -0.50
C ALA A 370 17.12 11.67 0.59
N PRO A 371 18.46 11.86 0.62
CA PRO A 371 19.16 12.50 1.74
C PRO A 371 18.71 13.94 2.01
N ALA A 372 18.36 14.70 0.99
CA ALA A 372 17.92 16.08 1.16
C ALA A 372 16.54 16.18 1.84
N VAL A 373 15.58 15.34 1.41
CA VAL A 373 14.24 15.27 2.02
C VAL A 373 14.34 14.75 3.45
N ALA A 374 15.12 13.68 3.67
CA ALA A 374 15.32 13.11 5.00
C ALA A 374 15.88 14.14 5.97
N ARG A 375 16.91 14.91 5.58
CA ARG A 375 17.51 15.93 6.46
C ARG A 375 16.54 17.06 6.78
N ARG A 376 15.74 17.56 5.83
CA ARG A 376 14.73 18.60 6.10
C ARG A 376 13.61 18.06 6.98
N GLY A 377 13.13 16.85 6.73
CA GLY A 377 12.10 16.20 7.55
C GLY A 377 12.57 15.94 8.99
N LEU A 378 13.83 15.53 9.18
CA LEU A 378 14.43 15.35 10.50
C LEU A 378 14.65 16.69 11.22
N ALA A 379 15.04 17.74 10.51
CA ALA A 379 15.15 19.09 11.06
C ALA A 379 13.78 19.59 11.55
N ALA A 380 12.73 19.38 10.76
CA ALA A 380 11.35 19.69 11.15
C ALA A 380 10.91 18.91 12.41
N TYR A 381 11.20 17.60 12.47
CA TYR A 381 10.93 16.77 13.65
C TYR A 381 11.57 17.31 14.92
N ALA A 382 12.82 17.78 14.84
CA ALA A 382 13.56 18.28 15.99
C ALA A 382 13.32 19.78 16.27
N GLY A 383 12.61 20.49 15.38
CA GLY A 383 12.43 21.95 15.49
C GLY A 383 13.74 22.74 15.35
N VAL A 384 14.67 22.27 14.52
CA VAL A 384 15.98 22.88 14.32
C VAL A 384 16.24 23.20 12.84
N ASP A 385 17.29 23.97 12.55
CA ASP A 385 17.76 24.15 11.18
C ASP A 385 18.35 22.84 10.59
N VAL A 386 18.45 22.75 9.26
CA VAL A 386 18.95 21.55 8.58
C VAL A 386 20.45 21.29 8.86
N GLY A 387 21.23 22.32 9.20
CA GLY A 387 22.67 22.20 9.44
C GLY A 387 23.08 21.18 10.50
N PRO A 388 22.44 21.15 11.67
CA PRO A 388 22.71 20.21 12.74
C PRO A 388 22.39 18.74 12.44
N VAL A 389 21.55 18.42 11.45
CA VAL A 389 21.19 17.03 11.12
C VAL A 389 22.39 16.31 10.50
N PRO A 390 22.87 15.22 11.10
CA PRO A 390 24.07 14.50 10.61
C PRO A 390 23.78 13.75 9.30
N ALA A 391 24.85 13.40 8.59
CA ALA A 391 24.76 12.57 7.40
C ALA A 391 24.59 11.06 7.69
N GLY A 392 24.85 10.61 8.92
CA GLY A 392 24.73 9.23 9.36
C GLY A 392 24.48 9.15 10.86
N GLY A 393 24.19 7.96 11.38
CA GLY A 393 23.80 7.78 12.79
C GLY A 393 22.44 8.42 13.10
N LEU A 394 21.52 8.40 12.14
CA LEU A 394 20.23 9.11 12.23
C LEU A 394 19.38 8.57 13.38
N SER A 395 19.37 7.27 13.60
CA SER A 395 18.60 6.65 14.67
C SER A 395 19.02 7.16 16.05
N THR A 396 20.35 7.25 16.31
CA THR A 396 20.89 7.82 17.55
C THR A 396 20.52 9.29 17.67
N TRP A 397 20.73 10.07 16.60
CA TRP A 397 20.43 11.49 16.60
C TRP A 397 18.95 11.79 16.88
N VAL A 398 18.03 11.01 16.30
CA VAL A 398 16.57 11.15 16.52
C VAL A 398 16.22 10.95 18.00
N VAL A 399 16.80 9.91 18.62
CA VAL A 399 16.53 9.58 20.03
C VAL A 399 17.15 10.59 20.99
N GLU A 400 18.25 11.23 20.64
CA GLU A 400 18.90 12.29 21.43
C GLU A 400 18.16 13.62 21.42
N GLN A 401 17.12 13.78 20.58
CA GLN A 401 16.38 15.05 20.59
C GLN A 401 15.56 15.21 21.86
N PRO A 402 15.57 16.42 22.47
CA PRO A 402 14.77 16.69 23.66
C PRO A 402 13.26 16.71 23.33
N LEU A 403 12.44 16.54 24.35
CA LEU A 403 10.99 16.67 24.28
C LEU A 403 10.47 17.52 25.43
N SER A 404 9.59 18.46 25.11
CA SER A 404 8.71 19.12 26.10
C SER A 404 7.26 18.73 25.80
N HIS A 405 6.54 18.26 26.81
CA HIS A 405 5.14 17.87 26.68
C HIS A 405 4.38 18.24 27.94
N GLY A 406 3.47 19.22 27.85
CA GLY A 406 2.81 19.78 29.01
C GLY A 406 3.83 20.32 30.02
N SER A 407 3.78 19.82 31.26
CA SER A 407 4.73 20.17 32.33
C SER A 407 5.99 19.29 32.37
N TRP A 408 6.16 18.35 31.41
CA TRP A 408 7.31 17.47 31.40
C TRP A 408 8.37 17.90 30.38
N SER A 409 9.63 17.69 30.76
CA SER A 409 10.78 17.87 29.86
C SER A 409 11.70 16.67 29.94
N PHE A 410 12.03 16.13 28.80
CA PHE A 410 12.89 14.95 28.62
C PHE A 410 14.12 15.36 27.80
N PRO A 411 15.34 15.01 28.26
CA PRO A 411 16.57 15.34 27.53
C PRO A 411 16.76 14.49 26.28
N THR A 412 16.06 13.35 26.18
CA THR A 412 16.09 12.41 25.05
C THR A 412 14.70 11.83 24.82
N ARG A 413 14.51 11.11 23.73
CA ARG A 413 13.27 10.38 23.44
C ARG A 413 13.19 8.99 24.08
N LEU A 414 14.13 8.64 24.96
CA LEU A 414 14.02 7.42 25.78
C LEU A 414 13.14 7.68 27.00
N ALA A 415 12.12 6.83 27.15
CA ALA A 415 11.21 6.93 28.28
C ALA A 415 11.91 6.50 29.58
N PRO A 416 11.93 7.35 30.63
CA PRO A 416 12.42 6.91 31.94
C PRO A 416 11.39 5.98 32.60
N ALA A 417 11.86 4.92 33.28
CA ALA A 417 10.98 3.95 33.94
C ALA A 417 10.09 4.58 35.01
N GLU A 418 10.57 5.65 35.63
CA GLU A 418 9.88 6.42 36.67
C GLU A 418 8.57 7.06 36.16
N LEU A 419 8.45 7.26 34.85
CA LEU A 419 7.22 7.80 34.23
C LEU A 419 5.99 6.93 34.55
N LEU A 420 6.15 5.60 34.68
CA LEU A 420 5.05 4.70 35.06
C LEU A 420 4.56 4.89 36.49
N ALA A 421 5.36 5.52 37.37
CA ALA A 421 4.97 5.83 38.74
C ALA A 421 4.28 7.20 38.87
N GLU A 422 4.22 7.98 37.78
CA GLU A 422 3.57 9.30 37.79
C GLU A 422 2.05 9.18 37.90
N PRO A 423 1.39 10.04 38.68
CA PRO A 423 -0.05 10.09 38.75
C PRO A 423 -0.69 10.31 37.36
N GLY A 424 -1.62 9.46 36.97
CA GLY A 424 -2.29 9.51 35.67
C GLY A 424 -1.53 8.82 34.53
N ALA A 425 -0.39 8.18 34.79
CA ALA A 425 0.24 7.29 33.82
C ALA A 425 -0.52 5.95 33.74
N THR A 426 -0.83 5.50 32.54
CA THR A 426 -1.55 4.26 32.29
C THR A 426 -0.70 3.34 31.42
N ARG A 427 -0.48 2.09 31.86
CA ARG A 427 0.15 1.05 31.05
C ARG A 427 -0.92 0.19 30.40
N LEU A 428 -0.84 0.05 29.06
CA LEU A 428 -1.78 -0.74 28.27
C LEU A 428 -1.02 -1.85 27.55
N GLU A 429 -1.49 -3.08 27.71
CA GLU A 429 -1.05 -4.21 26.93
C GLU A 429 -1.88 -4.28 25.64
N VAL A 430 -1.22 -4.22 24.50
CA VAL A 430 -1.84 -4.15 23.16
C VAL A 430 -1.77 -5.53 22.52
N ASP A 431 -2.91 -6.20 22.46
CA ASP A 431 -3.11 -7.49 21.78
C ASP A 431 -4.31 -7.39 20.84
N ILE A 432 -4.15 -6.59 19.78
CA ILE A 432 -5.13 -6.34 18.72
C ILE A 432 -4.43 -6.42 17.37
N ASP A 433 -5.19 -6.78 16.34
CA ASP A 433 -4.66 -6.88 14.97
C ASP A 433 -4.62 -5.52 14.25
N SER A 434 -5.48 -4.57 14.64
CA SER A 434 -5.55 -3.23 14.05
C SER A 434 -5.86 -2.15 15.08
N ALA A 435 -5.13 -1.06 14.99
CA ALA A 435 -5.34 0.13 15.81
C ALA A 435 -6.58 0.96 15.38
N TRP A 436 -7.06 0.77 14.16
CA TRP A 436 -8.12 1.58 13.55
C TRP A 436 -9.51 0.91 13.61
N GLY A 437 -9.57 -0.39 13.93
CA GLY A 437 -10.82 -1.13 14.07
C GLY A 437 -11.50 -0.95 15.43
N GLU A 438 -12.67 -1.59 15.58
CA GLU A 438 -13.46 -1.59 16.82
C GLU A 438 -12.71 -2.20 18.03
N ALA A 439 -11.83 -3.17 17.78
CA ALA A 439 -11.02 -3.81 18.81
C ALA A 439 -10.11 -2.84 19.60
N ALA A 440 -9.78 -1.67 19.04
CA ALA A 440 -9.04 -0.63 19.73
C ALA A 440 -9.89 0.19 20.71
N GLY A 441 -11.23 0.14 20.60
CA GLY A 441 -12.16 0.93 21.43
C GLY A 441 -11.91 0.80 22.93
N PRO A 442 -11.79 -0.40 23.51
CA PRO A 442 -11.48 -0.57 24.93
C PRO A 442 -10.15 0.06 25.37
N LEU A 443 -9.11 0.00 24.51
CA LEU A 443 -7.80 0.61 24.79
C LEU A 443 -7.88 2.14 24.77
N LEU A 444 -8.61 2.71 23.80
CA LEU A 444 -8.84 4.16 23.73
C LEU A 444 -9.63 4.66 24.95
N ALA A 445 -10.67 3.92 25.35
CA ALA A 445 -11.45 4.24 26.56
C ALA A 445 -10.57 4.18 27.81
N ALA A 446 -9.70 3.18 27.95
CA ALA A 446 -8.78 3.05 29.08
C ALA A 446 -7.70 4.14 29.12
N ALA A 447 -7.34 4.72 27.97
CA ALA A 447 -6.40 5.84 27.86
C ALA A 447 -7.04 7.21 28.21
N THR A 448 -8.38 7.29 28.23
CA THR A 448 -9.08 8.56 28.44
C THR A 448 -8.74 9.17 29.80
N GLY A 449 -8.31 10.44 29.80
CA GLY A 449 -7.92 11.16 31.00
C GLY A 449 -6.53 10.81 31.54
N SER A 450 -5.79 9.92 30.89
CA SER A 450 -4.40 9.65 31.23
C SER A 450 -3.51 10.85 30.87
N SER A 451 -2.52 11.15 31.72
CA SER A 451 -1.48 12.14 31.41
C SER A 451 -0.36 11.53 30.54
N ALA A 452 -0.11 10.22 30.71
CA ALA A 452 0.79 9.45 29.87
C ALA A 452 0.20 8.05 29.59
N VAL A 453 0.43 7.53 28.40
CA VAL A 453 0.02 6.16 28.00
C VAL A 453 1.24 5.39 27.54
N TRP A 454 1.53 4.28 28.21
CA TRP A 454 2.63 3.38 27.91
C TRP A 454 2.11 2.11 27.26
N LEU A 455 2.39 1.97 25.97
CA LEU A 455 1.94 0.85 25.16
C LEU A 455 2.97 -0.26 25.16
N THR A 456 2.57 -1.45 25.58
CA THR A 456 3.39 -2.68 25.63
C THR A 456 2.64 -3.84 24.97
N GLY A 457 3.27 -5.01 24.82
CA GLY A 457 2.63 -6.20 24.23
C GLY A 457 3.66 -7.13 23.57
N ARG A 458 3.19 -8.00 22.66
CA ARG A 458 4.03 -8.98 21.96
C ARG A 458 5.20 -8.32 21.23
N GLY A 459 6.35 -9.03 21.20
CA GLY A 459 7.59 -8.53 20.59
C GLY A 459 7.73 -8.76 19.07
N ASP A 460 6.77 -9.43 18.43
CA ASP A 460 6.80 -9.57 16.98
C ASP A 460 6.57 -8.22 16.28
N ARG A 461 7.10 -8.08 15.07
CA ARG A 461 7.14 -6.81 14.37
C ARG A 461 5.76 -6.26 14.05
N ASP A 462 4.80 -7.11 13.68
CA ASP A 462 3.44 -6.67 13.35
C ASP A 462 2.74 -6.09 14.57
N ALA A 463 2.89 -6.70 15.74
CA ALA A 463 2.39 -6.18 17.01
C ALA A 463 3.05 -4.84 17.39
N VAL A 464 4.36 -4.66 17.12
CA VAL A 464 5.05 -3.39 17.35
C VAL A 464 4.50 -2.29 16.43
N LEU A 465 4.32 -2.58 15.15
CA LEU A 465 3.75 -1.63 14.19
C LEU A 465 2.31 -1.26 14.57
N THR A 466 1.50 -2.21 15.03
CA THR A 466 0.14 -1.96 15.53
C THR A 466 0.14 -1.06 16.77
N ARG A 467 1.11 -1.25 17.69
CA ARG A 467 1.29 -0.33 18.84
C ARG A 467 1.64 1.08 18.40
N LEU A 468 2.51 1.23 17.40
CA LEU A 468 2.84 2.54 16.84
C LEU A 468 1.61 3.20 16.19
N ASP A 469 0.80 2.44 15.45
CA ASP A 469 -0.44 2.96 14.87
C ASP A 469 -1.46 3.35 15.96
N LEU A 470 -1.58 2.56 17.04
CA LEU A 470 -2.41 2.92 18.19
C LEU A 470 -1.87 4.16 18.90
N GLY A 471 -0.55 4.28 19.03
CA GLY A 471 0.10 5.47 19.59
C GLY A 471 -0.22 6.73 18.78
N GLU A 472 -0.19 6.64 17.45
CA GLU A 472 -0.62 7.74 16.58
C GLU A 472 -2.08 8.11 16.79
N ARG A 473 -2.97 7.12 16.84
CA ARG A 473 -4.40 7.35 17.08
C ARG A 473 -4.65 8.02 18.43
N LEU A 474 -4.00 7.54 19.50
CA LEU A 474 -4.07 8.15 20.83
C LEU A 474 -3.57 9.59 20.84
N ARG A 475 -2.45 9.89 20.17
CA ARG A 475 -1.94 11.27 20.03
C ARG A 475 -2.92 12.19 19.33
N GLN A 476 -3.70 11.68 18.40
CA GLN A 476 -4.70 12.45 17.65
C GLN A 476 -6.00 12.65 18.43
N GLU A 477 -6.31 11.78 19.38
CA GLU A 477 -7.57 11.76 20.13
C GLU A 477 -7.41 12.23 21.59
N THR A 478 -6.17 12.37 22.11
CA THR A 478 -5.87 12.77 23.48
C THR A 478 -4.68 13.70 23.56
N ASP A 479 -4.51 14.37 24.73
CA ASP A 479 -3.32 15.16 25.05
C ASP A 479 -2.28 14.34 25.85
N ALA A 480 -2.43 13.02 25.93
CA ALA A 480 -1.54 12.16 26.69
C ALA A 480 -0.16 12.04 26.01
N LEU A 481 0.89 11.98 26.83
CA LEU A 481 2.24 11.61 26.37
C LEU A 481 2.26 10.13 26.00
N ILE A 482 2.64 9.79 24.79
CA ILE A 482 2.63 8.41 24.29
C ILE A 482 4.01 7.79 24.34
N VAL A 483 4.12 6.62 24.98
CA VAL A 483 5.32 5.78 25.01
C VAL A 483 5.02 4.46 24.34
N VAL A 484 5.87 4.06 23.40
CA VAL A 484 5.81 2.71 22.78
C VAL A 484 7.02 1.90 23.21
N GLU A 485 6.74 0.72 23.80
CA GLU A 485 7.74 -0.24 24.22
C GLU A 485 7.86 -1.36 23.16
N ALA A 486 9.10 -1.73 22.80
CA ALA A 486 9.37 -2.83 21.88
C ALA A 486 10.77 -3.43 22.13
N PRO A 487 11.06 -4.66 21.64
CA PRO A 487 12.39 -5.23 21.72
C PRO A 487 13.39 -4.49 20.80
N THR A 488 14.69 -4.63 21.08
CA THR A 488 15.79 -4.04 20.28
C THR A 488 15.68 -4.37 18.79
N SER A 489 15.19 -5.56 18.44
CA SER A 489 14.99 -5.98 17.05
C SER A 489 14.03 -5.07 16.26
N SER A 490 13.20 -4.28 16.93
CA SER A 490 12.26 -3.33 16.33
C SER A 490 12.67 -1.87 16.54
N TYR A 491 13.94 -1.62 16.91
CA TYR A 491 14.43 -0.28 17.22
C TYR A 491 14.26 0.71 16.05
N ASP A 492 14.52 0.26 14.82
CA ASP A 492 14.34 1.10 13.62
C ASP A 492 12.88 1.50 13.40
N ASP A 493 11.93 0.61 13.72
CA ASP A 493 10.50 0.93 13.65
C ASP A 493 10.09 1.94 14.73
N LEU A 494 10.67 1.84 15.95
CA LEU A 494 10.48 2.81 17.02
C LEU A 494 10.99 4.19 16.62
N VAL A 495 12.20 4.28 16.04
CA VAL A 495 12.79 5.54 15.56
C VAL A 495 11.94 6.15 14.45
N ALA A 496 11.49 5.34 13.49
CA ALA A 496 10.56 5.79 12.45
C ALA A 496 9.23 6.28 13.06
N GLY A 497 8.77 5.64 14.12
CA GLY A 497 7.60 6.02 14.90
C GLY A 497 7.73 7.41 15.54
N LEU A 498 8.90 7.74 16.10
CA LEU A 498 9.18 9.08 16.63
C LEU A 498 9.08 10.15 15.53
N VAL A 499 9.79 9.97 14.43
CA VAL A 499 9.81 10.94 13.32
C VAL A 499 8.45 11.11 12.67
N SER A 500 7.67 10.03 12.57
CA SER A 500 6.31 10.06 12.01
C SER A 500 5.21 10.43 13.00
N LEU A 501 5.58 10.86 14.22
CA LEU A 501 4.67 11.27 15.28
C LEU A 501 3.67 10.18 15.73
N ARG A 502 4.08 8.90 15.65
CA ARG A 502 3.31 7.76 16.16
C ARG A 502 3.59 7.46 17.64
N THR A 503 4.63 8.06 18.20
CA THR A 503 4.97 8.01 19.61
C THR A 503 5.77 9.26 19.99
N ASP A 504 5.75 9.65 21.25
CA ASP A 504 6.53 10.78 21.80
C ASP A 504 7.85 10.31 22.40
N LEU A 505 7.82 9.16 23.08
CA LEU A 505 8.96 8.51 23.68
C LEU A 505 8.96 7.03 23.30
N VAL A 506 10.13 6.40 23.40
CA VAL A 506 10.29 4.97 23.15
C VAL A 506 10.97 4.28 24.35
N SER A 507 10.65 3.00 24.53
CA SER A 507 11.28 2.13 25.51
C SER A 507 11.74 0.82 24.85
N VAL A 508 12.90 0.30 25.25
CA VAL A 508 13.44 -0.96 24.76
C VAL A 508 13.31 -2.02 25.87
N SER A 509 12.49 -3.05 25.63
CA SER A 509 12.06 -4.01 26.66
C SER A 509 13.15 -4.99 27.11
N ASP A 510 14.12 -5.33 26.26
CA ASP A 510 15.23 -6.24 26.54
C ASP A 510 16.47 -5.54 27.13
N GLY A 511 16.38 -4.24 27.36
CA GLY A 511 17.40 -3.44 28.03
C GLY A 511 18.71 -3.24 27.23
N ALA A 512 18.79 -3.78 26.03
CA ALA A 512 19.91 -3.60 25.11
C ALA A 512 19.59 -2.47 24.13
N VAL A 513 20.09 -1.28 24.42
CA VAL A 513 20.07 -0.19 23.44
C VAL A 513 21.22 -0.44 22.46
N PRO A 514 21.04 -0.33 21.13
CA PRO A 514 22.11 -0.52 20.17
C PRO A 514 23.34 0.34 20.46
N ASP A 515 24.55 -0.16 20.16
CA ASP A 515 25.81 0.56 20.35
C ASP A 515 25.74 1.97 19.73
N GLY A 516 26.11 2.99 20.55
CA GLY A 516 26.10 4.39 20.14
C GLY A 516 24.88 5.19 20.58
N VAL A 517 23.87 4.58 21.18
CA VAL A 517 22.78 5.29 21.86
C VAL A 517 23.16 5.48 23.35
N PRO A 518 23.00 6.67 23.94
CA PRO A 518 23.34 6.88 25.34
C PRO A 518 22.57 5.91 26.24
N GLU A 519 23.27 5.07 26.99
CA GLU A 519 22.64 4.28 28.05
C GLU A 519 21.87 5.24 28.98
N VAL A 520 20.58 5.00 29.16
CA VAL A 520 19.85 5.57 30.30
C VAL A 520 20.46 4.96 31.55
N GLY A 521 21.44 5.66 32.12
CA GLY A 521 22.39 5.16 33.11
C GLY A 521 21.75 4.31 34.21
N ARG A 522 22.16 3.06 34.30
CA ARG A 522 22.27 2.33 35.57
C ARG A 522 23.43 2.93 36.36
N GLY A 523 23.36 4.21 36.68
CA GLY A 523 24.37 4.92 37.48
C GLY A 523 23.78 5.22 38.83
N ALA A 524 24.41 4.66 39.85
CA ALA A 524 24.14 4.99 41.23
C ALA A 524 24.14 6.50 41.46
N GLY A 525 22.98 7.07 41.93
CA GLY A 525 22.96 8.24 42.78
C GLY A 525 23.08 9.62 42.14
N ALA A 526 22.50 9.85 40.99
CA ALA A 526 22.11 11.22 40.60
C ALA A 526 20.71 11.16 39.99
N GLY A 527 19.73 11.61 40.71
CA GLY A 527 18.35 11.66 40.27
C GLY A 527 18.23 12.40 38.94
N ARG A 528 17.91 11.66 37.88
CA ARG A 528 17.43 12.24 36.62
C ARG A 528 15.99 12.66 36.85
N THR A 529 15.86 13.91 37.26
CA THR A 529 14.58 14.54 37.54
C THR A 529 13.79 14.68 36.27
N ILE A 530 12.58 14.11 36.23
CA ILE A 530 11.53 14.60 35.36
C ILE A 530 11.30 16.04 35.79
N LEU A 531 11.78 17.02 35.03
CA LEU A 531 11.59 18.40 35.33
C LEU A 531 10.11 18.74 35.05
N ARG A 532 9.36 19.03 36.09
CA ARG A 532 8.07 19.76 35.99
C ARG A 532 8.41 21.24 35.92
N LEU A 533 8.04 21.88 34.81
CA LEU A 533 8.07 23.35 34.66
C LEU A 533 6.92 23.99 35.37
#